data_163fdf8e1a25c69be2414495476f68b3
#
_entry.id   163fdf8e1a25c69be2414495476f68b3
#
_cell.length_a   1.000
_cell.length_b   1.000
_cell.length_c   1.000
_cell.angle_alpha   90.00
_cell.angle_beta   90.00
_cell.angle_gamma   90.00
#
_symmetry.space_group_name_H-M   'P 1'
#
loop_
_entity.id
_entity.type
_entity.pdbx_description
1 polymer ?
#
loop_
_entity_poly.entity_id
_entity_poly.type
_entity_poly.pdbx_seq_one_letter_code
_entity_poly.pdbx_strand_id
1 'polypeptide(L)'
;MSEPTTTSTAIPLASLPDEVIARVRRAGAQQVNLYRALAHTPRLLGAWIDFAWALREHCDTPRSLRELIILRTAQRMLSQYEWHQHRRMAMEAGVDEHQVAELPMWRTSPAFTEAERAALDLTDALVDGHVPDRVNAALAKHFDPQARVELTLTAAFYCAVPRLLDALRVPVETAPT
;
A
#
# COMPACT_ATOMS: atom_id res chain seq x y z
N MET A 1 -29.14 -12.97 33.69
CA MET A 1 -27.80 -13.32 33.09
C MET A 1 -27.49 -12.21 32.11
N SER A 2 -26.60 -11.30 32.52
CA SER A 2 -26.18 -10.19 31.64
C SER A 2 -25.17 -10.75 30.62
N GLU A 3 -25.43 -10.57 29.32
CA GLU A 3 -24.47 -10.92 28.28
C GLU A 3 -23.17 -10.13 28.52
N PRO A 4 -22.00 -10.76 28.31
CA PRO A 4 -20.74 -10.05 28.40
C PRO A 4 -20.70 -9.01 27.27
N THR A 5 -20.66 -7.73 27.63
CA THR A 5 -20.43 -6.63 26.70
C THR A 5 -19.05 -6.84 26.10
N THR A 6 -18.97 -7.32 24.86
CA THR A 6 -17.70 -7.49 24.14
C THR A 6 -17.15 -6.11 23.88
N THR A 7 -16.22 -5.67 24.73
CA THR A 7 -15.51 -4.38 24.52
C THR A 7 -14.74 -4.49 23.20
N SER A 8 -15.06 -3.64 22.23
CA SER A 8 -14.35 -3.59 20.95
C SER A 8 -12.85 -3.35 21.23
N THR A 9 -12.01 -4.21 20.65
CA THR A 9 -10.54 -4.07 20.72
C THR A 9 -9.99 -3.16 19.60
N ALA A 10 -10.87 -2.65 18.73
CA ALA A 10 -10.48 -1.73 17.67
C ALA A 10 -10.10 -0.37 18.26
N ILE A 11 -9.07 0.26 17.66
CA ILE A 11 -8.72 1.64 18.02
C ILE A 11 -9.87 2.59 17.66
N PRO A 12 -10.31 3.50 18.56
CA PRO A 12 -11.30 4.50 18.20
C PRO A 12 -10.77 5.40 17.08
N LEU A 13 -11.62 5.73 16.11
CA LEU A 13 -11.27 6.66 15.06
C LEU A 13 -11.37 8.11 15.57
N ALA A 14 -10.25 8.78 15.74
CA ALA A 14 -10.18 10.16 16.19
C ALA A 14 -10.54 11.16 15.08
N SER A 15 -10.86 12.40 15.46
CA SER A 15 -10.96 13.52 14.52
C SER A 15 -9.58 13.89 14.01
N LEU A 16 -9.48 14.21 12.71
CA LEU A 16 -8.24 14.70 12.14
C LEU A 16 -7.97 16.15 12.57
N PRO A 17 -6.72 16.54 12.84
CA PRO A 17 -6.35 17.94 13.00
C PRO A 17 -6.66 18.76 11.73
N ASP A 18 -7.08 20.02 11.89
CA ASP A 18 -7.47 20.89 10.77
C ASP A 18 -6.35 21.03 9.72
N GLU A 19 -5.11 21.10 10.15
CA GLU A 19 -3.93 21.16 9.27
C GLU A 19 -3.81 19.89 8.40
N VAL A 20 -4.11 18.71 8.94
CA VAL A 20 -4.12 17.45 8.20
C VAL A 20 -5.27 17.43 7.20
N ILE A 21 -6.46 17.85 7.62
CA ILE A 21 -7.64 17.96 6.74
C ILE A 21 -7.33 18.88 5.55
N ALA A 22 -6.77 20.06 5.83
CA ALA A 22 -6.40 21.03 4.79
C ALA A 22 -5.35 20.47 3.83
N ARG A 23 -4.38 19.70 4.33
CA ARG A 23 -3.34 19.06 3.56
C ARG A 23 -3.89 17.96 2.65
N VAL A 24 -4.69 17.05 3.19
CA VAL A 24 -5.34 15.95 2.46
C VAL A 24 -6.23 16.50 1.33
N ARG A 25 -7.01 17.55 1.62
CA ARG A 25 -7.85 18.21 0.61
C ARG A 25 -7.05 18.86 -0.53
N ARG A 26 -5.95 19.56 -0.21
CA ARG A 26 -5.09 20.19 -1.23
C ARG A 26 -4.49 19.19 -2.21
N ALA A 27 -4.23 17.98 -1.74
CA ALA A 27 -3.73 16.91 -2.59
C ALA A 27 -4.83 16.13 -3.32
N GLY A 28 -6.09 16.53 -3.21
CA GLY A 28 -7.22 15.83 -3.83
C GLY A 28 -7.47 14.44 -3.26
N ALA A 29 -6.91 14.15 -2.07
CA ALA A 29 -7.07 12.85 -1.42
C ALA A 29 -8.26 12.83 -0.46
N GLN A 30 -8.72 11.63 -0.13
CA GLN A 30 -9.80 11.41 0.84
C GLN A 30 -9.26 11.29 2.26
N GLN A 31 -10.12 11.60 3.24
CA GLN A 31 -9.85 11.34 4.65
C GLN A 31 -10.12 9.86 4.94
N VAL A 32 -9.05 9.07 4.98
CA VAL A 32 -9.15 7.62 5.20
C VAL A 32 -9.10 7.27 6.69
N ASN A 33 -9.73 6.15 7.06
CA ASN A 33 -9.78 5.68 8.45
C ASN A 33 -8.40 5.42 9.04
N LEU A 34 -7.43 5.04 8.22
CA LEU A 34 -6.03 4.93 8.65
C LEU A 34 -5.52 6.24 9.27
N TYR A 35 -5.75 7.40 8.64
CA TYR A 35 -5.32 8.69 9.19
C TYR A 35 -6.04 9.00 10.50
N ARG A 36 -7.32 8.66 10.61
CA ARG A 36 -8.10 8.84 11.85
C ARG A 36 -7.61 7.93 12.98
N ALA A 37 -7.18 6.72 12.67
CA ALA A 37 -6.54 5.83 13.63
C ALA A 37 -5.19 6.39 14.11
N LEU A 38 -4.38 6.95 13.19
CA LEU A 38 -3.09 7.56 13.51
C LEU A 38 -3.19 8.95 14.19
N ALA A 39 -4.37 9.58 14.15
CA ALA A 39 -4.57 10.91 14.73
C ALA A 39 -4.42 10.95 16.26
N HIS A 40 -4.42 9.80 16.94
CA HIS A 40 -4.04 9.72 18.36
C HIS A 40 -2.57 10.14 18.61
N THR A 41 -1.75 10.16 17.57
CA THR A 41 -0.35 10.60 17.60
C THR A 41 -0.08 11.60 16.48
N PRO A 42 -0.50 12.88 16.61
CA PRO A 42 -0.49 13.85 15.50
C PRO A 42 0.89 14.05 14.85
N ARG A 43 1.97 14.02 15.65
CA ARG A 43 3.33 14.16 15.13
C ARG A 43 3.75 12.97 14.25
N LEU A 44 3.37 11.76 14.65
CA LEU A 44 3.64 10.55 13.84
C LEU A 44 2.76 10.52 12.60
N LEU A 45 1.49 10.94 12.70
CA LEU A 45 0.60 11.07 11.55
C LEU A 45 1.19 12.04 10.50
N GLY A 46 1.73 13.19 10.94
CA GLY A 46 2.39 14.13 10.03
C GLY A 46 3.55 13.49 9.26
N ALA A 47 4.48 12.84 9.96
CA ALA A 47 5.62 12.16 9.36
C ALA A 47 5.19 10.98 8.44
N TRP A 48 4.16 10.23 8.84
CA TRP A 48 3.58 9.16 8.02
C TRP A 48 3.05 9.69 6.70
N ILE A 49 2.26 10.76 6.74
CA ILE A 49 1.71 11.41 5.55
C ILE A 49 2.84 11.92 4.66
N ASP A 50 3.86 12.57 5.23
CA ASP A 50 5.01 13.08 4.46
C ASP A 50 5.70 11.96 3.70
N PHE A 51 5.96 10.84 4.35
CA PHE A 51 6.64 9.72 3.72
C PHE A 51 5.75 9.02 2.67
N ALA A 52 4.49 8.73 3.01
CA ALA A 52 3.55 8.09 2.08
C ALA A 52 3.36 8.91 0.80
N TRP A 53 3.31 10.24 0.93
CA TRP A 53 3.13 11.13 -0.20
C TRP A 53 4.41 11.34 -0.99
N ALA A 54 5.57 11.34 -0.34
CA ALA A 54 6.85 11.34 -1.04
C ALA A 54 6.98 10.10 -1.95
N LEU A 55 6.61 8.91 -1.47
CA LEU A 55 6.56 7.70 -2.28
C LEU A 55 5.57 7.81 -3.46
N ARG A 56 4.49 8.57 -3.29
CA ARG A 56 3.48 8.76 -4.33
C ARG A 56 3.90 9.75 -5.39
N GLU A 57 4.52 10.87 -5.00
CA GLU A 57 4.68 12.06 -5.83
C GLU A 57 6.11 12.29 -6.31
N HIS A 58 7.12 11.76 -5.60
CA HIS A 58 8.53 12.05 -5.84
C HIS A 58 9.34 10.85 -6.35
N CYS A 59 8.69 9.75 -6.73
CA CYS A 59 9.34 8.65 -7.40
C CYS A 59 9.30 8.81 -8.91
N ASP A 60 10.43 8.55 -9.57
CA ASP A 60 10.55 8.56 -11.04
C ASP A 60 10.05 7.25 -11.67
N THR A 61 9.98 6.16 -10.90
CA THR A 61 9.42 4.89 -11.38
C THR A 61 7.94 5.04 -11.76
N PRO A 62 7.47 4.36 -12.83
CA PRO A 62 6.08 4.47 -13.27
C PRO A 62 5.08 4.20 -12.15
N ARG A 63 4.07 5.06 -12.04
CA ARG A 63 3.03 4.91 -11.02
C ARG A 63 2.31 3.56 -11.15
N SER A 64 2.02 3.10 -12.36
CA SER A 64 1.40 1.81 -12.64
C SER A 64 2.19 0.64 -12.04
N LEU A 65 3.53 0.66 -12.17
CA LEU A 65 4.41 -0.36 -11.58
C LEU A 65 4.33 -0.36 -10.05
N ARG A 66 4.33 0.83 -9.43
CA ARG A 66 4.19 0.94 -7.98
C ARG A 66 2.82 0.45 -7.49
N GLU A 67 1.74 0.74 -8.23
CA GLU A 67 0.41 0.21 -7.89
C GLU A 67 0.32 -1.31 -8.04
N LEU A 68 0.99 -1.92 -9.02
CA LEU A 68 1.11 -3.39 -9.11
C LEU A 68 1.78 -3.98 -7.87
N ILE A 69 2.87 -3.38 -7.39
CA ILE A 69 3.56 -3.75 -6.14
C ILE A 69 2.59 -3.66 -4.95
N ILE A 70 1.86 -2.56 -4.85
CA ILE A 70 0.91 -2.32 -3.74
C ILE A 70 -0.21 -3.36 -3.76
N LEU A 71 -0.83 -3.59 -4.91
CA LEU A 71 -1.88 -4.59 -5.06
C LEU A 71 -1.36 -6.00 -4.75
N ARG A 72 -0.13 -6.33 -5.19
CA ARG A 72 0.48 -7.63 -4.87
C ARG A 72 0.73 -7.78 -3.38
N THR A 73 1.21 -6.74 -2.71
CA THR A 73 1.38 -6.73 -1.26
C THR A 73 0.04 -6.93 -0.55
N ALA A 74 -1.00 -6.18 -0.96
CA ALA A 74 -2.35 -6.31 -0.41
C ALA A 74 -2.90 -7.73 -0.56
N GLN A 75 -2.72 -8.34 -1.73
CA GLN A 75 -3.13 -9.71 -2.03
C GLN A 75 -2.40 -10.73 -1.14
N ARG A 76 -1.05 -10.64 -1.07
CA ARG A 76 -0.23 -11.56 -0.29
C ARG A 76 -0.51 -11.46 1.21
N MET A 77 -0.83 -10.28 1.69
CA MET A 77 -1.13 -10.01 3.10
C MET A 77 -2.62 -10.05 3.44
N LEU A 78 -3.48 -10.44 2.49
CA LEU A 78 -4.93 -10.53 2.65
C LEU A 78 -5.57 -9.24 3.16
N SER A 79 -5.00 -8.08 2.79
CA SER A 79 -5.48 -6.77 3.20
C SER A 79 -6.61 -6.29 2.28
N GLN A 80 -7.86 -6.50 2.72
CA GLN A 80 -9.03 -5.98 2.03
C GLN A 80 -9.02 -4.45 1.97
N TYR A 81 -8.46 -3.80 2.99
CA TYR A 81 -8.35 -2.35 3.08
C TYR A 81 -7.48 -1.80 1.93
N GLU A 82 -6.25 -2.27 1.82
CA GLU A 82 -5.30 -1.82 0.78
C GLU A 82 -5.80 -2.19 -0.62
N TRP A 83 -6.35 -3.39 -0.78
CA TRP A 83 -6.96 -3.80 -2.05
C TRP A 83 -8.08 -2.87 -2.49
N HIS A 84 -9.00 -2.53 -1.58
CA HIS A 84 -10.13 -1.65 -1.87
C HIS A 84 -9.66 -0.24 -2.29
N GLN A 85 -8.69 0.33 -1.57
CA GLN A 85 -8.17 1.66 -1.83
C GLN A 85 -7.36 1.71 -3.13
N HIS A 86 -6.48 0.74 -3.36
CA HIS A 86 -5.49 0.81 -4.44
C HIS A 86 -5.97 0.24 -5.77
N ARG A 87 -7.02 -0.61 -5.80
CA ARG A 87 -7.53 -1.13 -7.08
C ARG A 87 -7.96 -0.02 -8.03
N ARG A 88 -8.69 0.97 -7.53
CA ARG A 88 -9.09 2.12 -8.35
C ARG A 88 -7.89 2.96 -8.77
N MET A 89 -6.97 3.24 -7.85
CA MET A 89 -5.76 4.02 -8.14
C MET A 89 -4.85 3.33 -9.17
N ALA A 90 -4.77 2.01 -9.14
CA ALA A 90 -4.03 1.22 -10.11
C ALA A 90 -4.61 1.38 -11.53
N MET A 91 -5.93 1.27 -11.67
CA MET A 91 -6.62 1.50 -12.95
C MET A 91 -6.39 2.93 -13.47
N GLU A 92 -6.53 3.93 -12.59
CA GLU A 92 -6.26 5.34 -12.91
C GLU A 92 -4.79 5.59 -13.31
N ALA A 93 -3.85 4.80 -12.77
CA ALA A 93 -2.44 4.84 -13.12
C ALA A 93 -2.08 4.07 -14.40
N GLY A 94 -3.07 3.40 -15.03
CA GLY A 94 -2.88 2.66 -16.29
C GLY A 94 -2.56 1.18 -16.12
N VAL A 95 -2.75 0.59 -14.94
CA VAL A 95 -2.73 -0.88 -14.78
C VAL A 95 -3.96 -1.45 -15.48
N ASP A 96 -3.76 -2.45 -16.34
CA ASP A 96 -4.85 -3.12 -17.03
C ASP A 96 -5.66 -4.01 -16.08
N GLU A 97 -7.00 -4.04 -16.25
CA GLU A 97 -7.86 -4.90 -15.44
C GLU A 97 -7.50 -6.38 -15.59
N HIS A 98 -7.02 -6.78 -16.76
CA HIS A 98 -6.49 -8.11 -16.98
C HIS A 98 -5.23 -8.38 -16.13
N GLN A 99 -4.31 -7.41 -16.01
CA GLN A 99 -3.15 -7.54 -15.12
C GLN A 99 -3.59 -7.71 -13.65
N VAL A 100 -4.60 -6.96 -13.20
CA VAL A 100 -5.14 -7.10 -11.84
C VAL A 100 -5.73 -8.50 -11.62
N ALA A 101 -6.46 -9.03 -12.59
CA ALA A 101 -7.04 -10.38 -12.53
C ALA A 101 -5.96 -11.47 -12.53
N GLU A 102 -4.89 -11.28 -13.31
CA GLU A 102 -3.78 -12.22 -13.47
C GLU A 102 -2.70 -12.11 -12.36
N LEU A 103 -2.82 -11.15 -11.47
CA LEU A 103 -1.83 -10.91 -10.41
C LEU A 103 -1.55 -12.14 -9.52
N PRO A 104 -2.52 -13.05 -9.22
CA PRO A 104 -2.22 -14.30 -8.53
C PRO A 104 -1.25 -15.22 -9.28
N MET A 105 -1.29 -15.17 -10.61
CA MET A 105 -0.51 -16.01 -11.53
C MET A 105 0.60 -15.23 -12.23
N TRP A 106 1.03 -14.10 -11.71
CA TRP A 106 1.96 -13.18 -12.34
C TRP A 106 3.25 -13.83 -12.87
N ARG A 107 3.71 -14.91 -12.23
CA ARG A 107 4.96 -15.60 -12.63
C ARG A 107 4.86 -16.24 -14.01
N THR A 108 3.69 -16.71 -14.40
CA THR A 108 3.45 -17.46 -15.64
C THR A 108 2.55 -16.72 -16.63
N SER A 109 1.80 -15.73 -16.17
CA SER A 109 0.89 -14.97 -17.02
C SER A 109 1.64 -14.10 -18.04
N PRO A 110 1.23 -14.07 -19.31
CA PRO A 110 1.82 -13.20 -20.32
C PRO A 110 1.48 -11.70 -20.13
N ALA A 111 0.60 -11.37 -19.19
CA ALA A 111 0.17 -9.99 -18.93
C ALA A 111 1.28 -9.10 -18.34
N PHE A 112 2.39 -9.68 -17.89
CA PHE A 112 3.47 -8.96 -17.22
C PHE A 112 4.77 -9.00 -18.02
N THR A 113 5.44 -7.87 -18.12
CA THR A 113 6.81 -7.73 -18.66
C THR A 113 7.83 -8.32 -17.71
N GLU A 114 9.05 -8.57 -18.17
CA GLU A 114 10.15 -9.05 -17.33
C GLU A 114 10.53 -8.05 -16.21
N ALA A 115 10.42 -6.76 -16.48
CA ALA A 115 10.64 -5.72 -15.48
C ALA A 115 9.57 -5.75 -14.37
N GLU A 116 8.29 -5.88 -14.73
CA GLU A 116 7.19 -6.03 -13.77
C GLU A 116 7.33 -7.31 -12.96
N ARG A 117 7.71 -8.43 -13.60
CA ARG A 117 7.98 -9.68 -12.89
C ARG A 117 9.11 -9.53 -11.87
N ALA A 118 10.19 -8.82 -12.21
CA ALA A 118 11.28 -8.57 -11.27
C ALA A 118 10.82 -7.75 -10.06
N ALA A 119 9.97 -6.74 -10.27
CA ALA A 119 9.38 -5.95 -9.20
C ALA A 119 8.38 -6.74 -8.33
N LEU A 120 7.58 -7.63 -8.94
CA LEU A 120 6.66 -8.51 -8.23
C LEU A 120 7.40 -9.61 -7.44
N ASP A 121 8.54 -10.12 -7.95
CA ASP A 121 9.39 -11.07 -7.19
C ASP A 121 10.05 -10.40 -5.98
N LEU A 122 10.49 -9.14 -6.11
CA LEU A 122 10.92 -8.33 -4.96
C LEU A 122 9.79 -8.18 -3.93
N THR A 123 8.58 -7.90 -4.39
CA THR A 123 7.41 -7.72 -3.52
C THR A 123 7.13 -8.99 -2.73
N ASP A 124 7.07 -10.14 -3.40
CA ASP A 124 6.86 -11.44 -2.75
C ASP A 124 7.97 -11.74 -1.73
N ALA A 125 9.23 -11.49 -2.09
CA ALA A 125 10.37 -11.70 -1.20
C ALA A 125 10.34 -10.81 0.05
N LEU A 126 9.92 -9.53 -0.08
CA LEU A 126 9.77 -8.62 1.05
C LEU A 126 8.62 -9.04 1.97
N VAL A 127 7.50 -9.49 1.41
CA VAL A 127 6.38 -10.04 2.20
C VAL A 127 6.82 -11.28 2.98
N ASP A 128 7.65 -12.15 2.37
CA ASP A 128 8.20 -13.36 3.00
C ASP A 128 9.31 -13.05 4.03
N GLY A 129 9.80 -11.79 4.07
CA GLY A 129 10.78 -11.31 5.06
C GLY A 129 12.23 -11.60 4.69
N HIS A 130 12.51 -12.10 3.48
CA HIS A 130 13.87 -12.36 2.99
C HIS A 130 13.97 -12.13 1.49
N VAL A 131 14.97 -11.34 1.07
CA VAL A 131 15.24 -11.05 -0.34
C VAL A 131 16.49 -11.80 -0.81
N PRO A 132 16.36 -12.90 -1.55
CA PRO A 132 17.50 -13.65 -2.08
C PRO A 132 18.30 -12.84 -3.12
N ASP A 133 19.61 -13.12 -3.24
CA ASP A 133 20.49 -12.43 -4.21
C ASP A 133 19.98 -12.51 -5.65
N ARG A 134 19.33 -13.61 -6.04
CA ARG A 134 18.72 -13.76 -7.38
C ARG A 134 17.68 -12.71 -7.68
N VAL A 135 16.91 -12.27 -6.65
CA VAL A 135 15.88 -11.22 -6.80
C VAL A 135 16.54 -9.87 -7.04
N ASN A 136 17.56 -9.53 -6.24
CA ASN A 136 18.36 -8.33 -6.45
C ASN A 136 19.06 -8.31 -7.81
N ALA A 137 19.60 -9.45 -8.24
CA ALA A 137 20.22 -9.59 -9.55
C ALA A 137 19.22 -9.42 -10.71
N ALA A 138 17.99 -9.94 -10.56
CA ALA A 138 16.93 -9.74 -11.54
C ALA A 138 16.50 -8.26 -11.62
N LEU A 139 16.29 -7.60 -10.46
CA LEU A 139 15.98 -6.17 -10.43
C LEU A 139 17.07 -5.32 -11.12
N ALA A 140 18.34 -5.61 -10.85
CA ALA A 140 19.46 -4.85 -11.39
C ALA A 140 19.58 -4.92 -12.93
N LYS A 141 18.93 -5.90 -13.56
CA LYS A 141 18.89 -6.00 -15.05
C LYS A 141 17.91 -4.99 -15.67
N HIS A 142 16.89 -4.57 -14.93
CA HIS A 142 15.80 -3.76 -15.45
C HIS A 142 15.75 -2.36 -14.87
N PHE A 143 16.37 -2.13 -13.69
CA PHE A 143 16.24 -0.91 -12.93
C PHE A 143 17.59 -0.39 -12.46
N ASP A 144 17.81 0.90 -12.62
CA ASP A 144 18.95 1.61 -12.07
C ASP A 144 18.91 1.65 -10.53
N PRO A 145 19.96 2.13 -9.84
CA PRO A 145 19.98 2.18 -8.39
C PRO A 145 18.86 3.01 -7.78
N GLN A 146 18.46 4.14 -8.39
CA GLN A 146 17.38 5.00 -7.90
C GLN A 146 16.04 4.25 -7.96
N ALA A 147 15.68 3.71 -9.11
CA ALA A 147 14.44 2.96 -9.28
C ALA A 147 14.36 1.75 -8.32
N ARG A 148 15.47 1.06 -8.10
CA ARG A 148 15.53 -0.05 -7.14
C ARG A 148 15.25 0.39 -5.71
N VAL A 149 15.76 1.55 -5.29
CA VAL A 149 15.44 2.13 -3.97
C VAL A 149 13.97 2.49 -3.88
N GLU A 150 13.41 3.17 -4.89
CA GLU A 150 12.01 3.57 -4.92
C GLU A 150 11.05 2.37 -4.84
N LEU A 151 11.29 1.32 -5.64
CA LEU A 151 10.48 0.11 -5.64
C LEU A 151 10.59 -0.65 -4.31
N THR A 152 11.80 -0.72 -3.75
CA THR A 152 12.04 -1.36 -2.44
C THR A 152 11.33 -0.60 -1.32
N LEU A 153 11.45 0.73 -1.29
CA LEU A 153 10.77 1.56 -0.29
C LEU A 153 9.25 1.45 -0.42
N THR A 154 8.72 1.44 -1.65
CA THR A 154 7.29 1.25 -1.89
C THR A 154 6.82 -0.10 -1.33
N ALA A 155 7.46 -1.20 -1.73
CA ALA A 155 7.07 -2.52 -1.27
C ALA A 155 7.20 -2.69 0.25
N ALA A 156 8.31 -2.21 0.85
CA ALA A 156 8.54 -2.29 2.29
C ALA A 156 7.51 -1.46 3.09
N PHE A 157 7.20 -0.24 2.65
CA PHE A 157 6.18 0.60 3.26
C PHE A 157 4.82 -0.09 3.24
N TYR A 158 4.41 -0.59 2.07
CA TYR A 158 3.13 -1.29 1.94
C TYR A 158 3.11 -2.68 2.59
N CYS A 159 4.25 -3.26 2.97
CA CYS A 159 4.29 -4.39 3.90
C CYS A 159 4.00 -3.99 5.36
N ALA A 160 4.30 -2.75 5.75
CA ALA A 160 3.99 -2.26 7.10
C ALA A 160 2.51 -1.88 7.26
N VAL A 161 1.89 -1.31 6.22
CA VAL A 161 0.50 -0.78 6.27
C VAL A 161 -0.52 -1.84 6.66
N PRO A 162 -0.62 -3.02 6.02
CA PRO A 162 -1.58 -4.06 6.40
C PRO A 162 -1.40 -4.56 7.84
N ARG A 163 -0.16 -4.66 8.32
CA ARG A 163 0.13 -5.05 9.70
C ARG A 163 -0.39 -4.03 10.71
N LEU A 164 -0.21 -2.74 10.38
CA LEU A 164 -0.73 -1.65 11.21
C LEU A 164 -2.26 -1.64 11.22
N LEU A 165 -2.89 -1.77 10.05
CA LEU A 165 -4.34 -1.82 9.91
C LEU A 165 -4.95 -2.99 10.71
N ASP A 166 -4.35 -4.18 10.61
CA ASP A 166 -4.80 -5.36 11.35
C ASP A 166 -4.59 -5.21 12.87
N ALA A 167 -3.40 -4.77 13.29
CA ALA A 167 -3.09 -4.59 14.70
C ALA A 167 -4.03 -3.57 15.40
N LEU A 168 -4.42 -2.50 14.69
CA LEU A 168 -5.29 -1.46 15.19
C LEU A 168 -6.78 -1.73 14.89
N ARG A 169 -7.10 -2.80 14.17
CA ARG A 169 -8.46 -3.14 13.72
C ARG A 169 -9.14 -1.99 12.98
N VAL A 170 -8.40 -1.34 12.07
CA VAL A 170 -8.93 -0.20 11.30
C VAL A 170 -9.95 -0.71 10.28
N PRO A 171 -11.22 -0.24 10.32
CA PRO A 171 -12.23 -0.68 9.36
C PRO A 171 -12.01 -0.06 7.98
N VAL A 172 -12.40 -0.78 6.93
CA VAL A 172 -12.53 -0.22 5.57
C VAL A 172 -13.60 0.88 5.60
N GLU A 173 -13.41 1.93 4.81
CA GLU A 173 -14.41 2.98 4.63
C GLU A 173 -15.71 2.39 4.07
N THR A 174 -16.81 2.66 4.75
CA THR A 174 -18.14 2.45 4.16
C THR A 174 -18.41 3.60 3.19
N ALA A 175 -18.86 3.29 1.97
CA ALA A 175 -19.29 4.32 1.04
C ALA A 175 -20.27 5.29 1.75
N PRO A 176 -20.19 6.61 1.51
CA PRO A 176 -21.20 7.50 2.03
C PRO A 176 -22.56 7.06 1.48
N THR A 177 -23.48 6.72 2.41
CA THR A 177 -24.89 6.45 2.13
C THR A 177 -25.56 7.70 1.61
#